data_8cf9e881725213c7e505ca30cd0a2fed
#
_entry.id   8cf9e881725213c7e505ca30cd0a2fed
#
_cell.length_a   1.000
_cell.length_b   1.000
_cell.length_c   1.000
_cell.angle_alpha   90.00
_cell.angle_beta   90.00
_cell.angle_gamma   90.00
#
_symmetry.space_group_name_H-M   'P 1'
#
loop_
_entity.id
_entity.type
_entity.pdbx_description
1 polymer ?
#
loop_
_entity_poly.entity_id
_entity_poly.type
_entity_poly.pdbx_seq_one_letter_code
_entity_poly.pdbx_strand_id
1 'polypeptide(L)'
;MLAPYFALRGWRTGEPASALQERLGIIPREIAARAFMAASAGGAIWIHAVSVGEVLASKPLVEALKRQFPGRALFVSTTTETGQRLARTRLQCADGIFYFPLDWVVPVRKALKSIQPALVIIMETEIWPNFLHEAQRRGIPVVFANARISERSFARFNQWKFLVGELFARTLQDAAQFLAQSPEDAKRLAAMGAPEALIEVTDNLKYDGSPPETSPFVSWLKSQISTQERWPVVVAGSVVAEEEEAVLAAYDIVQRQWRHALLVLAPRKPDRFTAAAEIVSSAGWEVVRRSNLDLNSTLGESADVLLLDSIGELAALYSVADAVFVGGSLVPAGGHNILEPAWFSRPPIFGTSMENFQEMAEAFLAARAGVQVSSGTQLGKVWVQLIEDDATRERMGRAAYEISERNRGATERTLERIIAILNSSSQSS
;
A
#
# COMPACT_ATOMS: atom_id res chain seq x y z
N MET A 1 -2.68 18.12 26.04
CA MET A 1 -1.22 18.17 26.33
C MET A 1 -0.30 17.85 25.11
N LEU A 2 -0.81 17.56 23.91
CA LEU A 2 0.03 17.19 22.74
C LEU A 2 0.41 18.37 21.84
N ALA A 3 -0.26 19.55 21.89
CA ALA A 3 0.08 20.68 21.03
C ALA A 3 1.51 21.23 21.21
N PRO A 4 2.05 21.37 22.44
CA PRO A 4 3.45 21.77 22.58
C PRO A 4 4.44 20.74 22.00
N TYR A 5 4.09 19.46 22.06
CA TYR A 5 4.89 18.39 21.49
C TYR A 5 4.92 18.49 19.95
N PHE A 6 3.78 18.69 19.30
CA PHE A 6 3.70 18.84 17.85
C PHE A 6 4.32 20.18 17.38
N ALA A 7 4.15 21.26 18.13
CA ALA A 7 4.80 22.53 17.84
C ALA A 7 6.34 22.45 17.95
N LEU A 8 6.87 21.82 19.02
CA LEU A 8 8.30 21.59 19.23
C LEU A 8 8.87 20.60 18.19
N ARG A 9 8.11 19.58 17.83
CA ARG A 9 8.51 18.61 16.81
C ARG A 9 8.51 19.25 15.42
N GLY A 10 7.48 20.02 15.06
CA GLY A 10 7.40 20.73 13.78
C GLY A 10 8.53 21.75 13.62
N TRP A 11 8.90 22.43 14.71
CA TRP A 11 10.06 23.34 14.70
C TRP A 11 11.39 22.62 14.49
N ARG A 12 11.53 21.40 15.02
CA ARG A 12 12.72 20.53 14.83
C ARG A 12 12.78 19.86 13.47
N THR A 13 11.64 19.57 12.84
CA THR A 13 11.54 18.83 11.57
C THR A 13 11.35 19.73 10.36
N GLY A 14 11.24 21.05 10.54
CA GLY A 14 11.02 21.99 9.44
C GLY A 14 9.61 21.93 8.83
N GLU A 15 8.62 21.42 9.58
CA GLU A 15 7.23 21.42 9.13
C GLU A 15 6.77 22.87 8.82
N PRO A 16 6.08 23.10 7.69
CA PRO A 16 5.59 24.43 7.35
C PRO A 16 4.59 24.95 8.39
N ALA A 17 4.59 26.25 8.64
CA ALA A 17 3.67 26.90 9.60
C ALA A 17 2.18 26.60 9.29
N SER A 18 1.85 26.33 8.02
CA SER A 18 0.52 25.87 7.58
C SER A 18 0.09 24.54 8.23
N ALA A 19 1.02 23.63 8.47
CA ALA A 19 0.71 22.35 9.10
C ALA A 19 0.14 22.52 10.52
N LEU A 20 0.68 23.45 11.31
CA LEU A 20 0.15 23.76 12.63
C LEU A 20 -1.26 24.39 12.55
N GLN A 21 -1.47 25.27 11.57
CA GLN A 21 -2.80 25.87 11.35
C GLN A 21 -3.84 24.81 11.01
N GLU A 22 -3.52 23.90 10.10
CA GLU A 22 -4.41 22.78 9.73
C GLU A 22 -4.72 21.90 10.94
N ARG A 23 -3.72 21.55 11.76
CA ARG A 23 -3.88 20.80 13.01
C ARG A 23 -4.74 21.55 14.05
N LEU A 24 -4.78 22.86 14.01
CA LEU A 24 -5.68 23.70 14.82
C LEU A 24 -7.08 23.88 14.19
N GLY A 25 -7.37 23.12 13.12
CA GLY A 25 -8.66 23.09 12.45
C GLY A 25 -8.87 24.25 11.47
N ILE A 26 -7.80 24.97 11.11
CA ILE A 26 -7.85 26.04 10.11
C ILE A 26 -7.53 25.42 8.75
N ILE A 27 -8.56 25.00 8.04
CA ILE A 27 -8.45 24.34 6.75
C ILE A 27 -8.04 25.36 5.66
N PRO A 28 -7.12 24.99 4.72
CA PRO A 28 -6.72 25.83 3.60
C PRO A 28 -7.92 26.38 2.82
N ARG A 29 -7.89 27.65 2.46
CA ARG A 29 -9.03 28.35 1.84
C ARG A 29 -9.54 27.64 0.57
N GLU A 30 -8.63 27.11 -0.25
CA GLU A 30 -8.98 26.39 -1.48
C GLU A 30 -9.77 25.11 -1.18
N ILE A 31 -9.38 24.36 -0.16
CA ILE A 31 -10.07 23.13 0.28
C ILE A 31 -11.44 23.52 0.86
N ALA A 32 -11.51 24.52 1.72
CA ALA A 32 -12.76 24.98 2.31
C ALA A 32 -13.74 25.51 1.22
N ALA A 33 -13.25 26.21 0.21
CA ALA A 33 -14.08 26.66 -0.91
C ALA A 33 -14.64 25.48 -1.73
N ARG A 34 -13.83 24.47 -2.03
CA ARG A 34 -14.29 23.24 -2.69
C ARG A 34 -15.31 22.47 -1.85
N ALA A 35 -15.08 22.38 -0.54
CA ALA A 35 -16.02 21.76 0.38
C ALA A 35 -17.37 22.48 0.39
N PHE A 36 -17.36 23.81 0.42
CA PHE A 36 -18.57 24.63 0.37
C PHE A 36 -19.36 24.41 -0.94
N MET A 37 -18.67 24.34 -2.08
CA MET A 37 -19.32 24.01 -3.36
C MET A 37 -19.88 22.59 -3.39
N ALA A 38 -19.21 21.65 -2.77
CA ALA A 38 -19.67 20.25 -2.70
C ALA A 38 -20.89 20.07 -1.78
N ALA A 39 -21.14 20.98 -0.85
CA ALA A 39 -22.29 20.90 0.04
C ALA A 39 -23.63 20.84 -0.72
N SER A 40 -23.76 21.58 -1.83
CA SER A 40 -24.93 21.54 -2.71
C SER A 40 -25.02 20.24 -3.54
N ALA A 41 -23.94 19.51 -3.70
CA ALA A 41 -23.87 18.23 -4.40
C ALA A 41 -23.93 17.00 -3.45
N GLY A 42 -24.49 17.19 -2.26
CA GLY A 42 -24.65 16.12 -1.27
C GLY A 42 -23.47 15.97 -0.30
N GLY A 43 -22.62 16.97 -0.17
CA GLY A 43 -21.50 17.03 0.79
C GLY A 43 -20.24 16.31 0.35
N ALA A 44 -19.17 16.52 1.11
CA ALA A 44 -17.85 15.93 0.82
C ALA A 44 -17.70 14.55 1.47
N ILE A 45 -16.81 13.73 0.92
CA ILE A 45 -16.29 12.52 1.58
C ILE A 45 -14.91 12.87 2.13
N TRP A 46 -14.69 12.60 3.41
CA TRP A 46 -13.42 12.85 4.07
C TRP A 46 -12.77 11.54 4.52
N ILE A 47 -11.60 11.21 3.98
CA ILE A 47 -10.81 10.03 4.36
C ILE A 47 -9.65 10.47 5.25
N HIS A 48 -9.45 9.78 6.37
CA HIS A 48 -8.31 9.96 7.26
C HIS A 48 -7.39 8.75 7.22
N ALA A 49 -6.12 8.96 6.83
CA ALA A 49 -5.06 7.95 6.77
C ALA A 49 -3.81 8.49 7.47
N VAL A 50 -3.47 7.99 8.65
CA VAL A 50 -2.43 8.56 9.53
C VAL A 50 -1.03 8.43 8.95
N SER A 51 -0.69 7.24 8.46
CA SER A 51 0.67 6.81 8.13
C SER A 51 0.87 6.51 6.64
N VAL A 52 2.13 6.28 6.24
CA VAL A 52 2.49 5.82 4.88
C VAL A 52 1.74 4.53 4.50
N GLY A 53 1.65 3.57 5.44
CA GLY A 53 0.97 2.29 5.19
C GLY A 53 -0.52 2.47 4.93
N GLU A 54 -1.19 3.31 5.71
CA GLU A 54 -2.61 3.61 5.54
C GLU A 54 -2.90 4.41 4.27
N VAL A 55 -2.04 5.36 3.90
CA VAL A 55 -2.16 6.10 2.62
C VAL A 55 -2.08 5.13 1.44
N LEU A 56 -1.16 4.18 1.46
CA LEU A 56 -1.06 3.15 0.42
C LEU A 56 -2.29 2.24 0.39
N ALA A 57 -2.75 1.80 1.56
CA ALA A 57 -3.94 0.96 1.71
C ALA A 57 -5.23 1.69 1.26
N SER A 58 -5.31 3.00 1.47
CA SER A 58 -6.48 3.79 1.09
C SER A 58 -6.59 4.05 -0.41
N LYS A 59 -5.51 3.93 -1.18
CA LYS A 59 -5.48 4.33 -2.59
C LYS A 59 -6.57 3.65 -3.44
N PRO A 60 -6.76 2.32 -3.41
CA PRO A 60 -7.82 1.66 -4.20
C PRO A 60 -9.21 2.20 -3.84
N LEU A 61 -9.48 2.42 -2.55
CA LEU A 61 -10.75 2.95 -2.06
C LEU A 61 -10.96 4.41 -2.49
N VAL A 62 -9.94 5.27 -2.41
CA VAL A 62 -9.97 6.67 -2.87
C VAL A 62 -10.32 6.74 -4.35
N GLU A 63 -9.67 5.93 -5.18
CA GLU A 63 -9.93 5.85 -6.62
C GLU A 63 -11.33 5.32 -6.94
N ALA A 64 -11.78 4.30 -6.21
CA ALA A 64 -13.12 3.73 -6.37
C ALA A 64 -14.22 4.74 -5.98
N LEU A 65 -14.06 5.43 -4.85
CA LEU A 65 -14.98 6.48 -4.41
C LEU A 65 -15.05 7.64 -5.40
N LYS A 66 -13.91 8.06 -5.96
CA LYS A 66 -13.90 9.14 -6.95
C LYS A 66 -14.60 8.75 -8.25
N ARG A 67 -14.46 7.49 -8.69
CA ARG A 67 -15.21 6.96 -9.85
C ARG A 67 -16.72 6.87 -9.57
N GLN A 68 -17.08 6.40 -8.39
CA GLN A 68 -18.48 6.20 -7.99
C GLN A 68 -19.21 7.52 -7.76
N PHE A 69 -18.52 8.54 -7.20
CA PHE A 69 -19.09 9.82 -6.85
C PHE A 69 -18.32 11.00 -7.50
N PRO A 70 -18.30 11.12 -8.83
CA PRO A 70 -17.49 12.13 -9.52
C PRO A 70 -17.91 13.58 -9.17
N GLY A 71 -19.17 13.80 -8.79
CA GLY A 71 -19.68 15.10 -8.37
C GLY A 71 -19.42 15.47 -6.91
N ARG A 72 -18.97 14.53 -6.05
CA ARG A 72 -18.65 14.81 -4.66
C ARG A 72 -17.18 15.18 -4.51
N ALA A 73 -16.88 16.14 -3.65
CA ALA A 73 -15.50 16.42 -3.26
C ALA A 73 -14.98 15.30 -2.36
N LEU A 74 -13.76 14.85 -2.63
CA LEU A 74 -13.06 13.83 -1.86
C LEU A 74 -11.80 14.43 -1.23
N PHE A 75 -11.77 14.49 0.09
CA PHE A 75 -10.64 15.03 0.83
C PHE A 75 -9.91 13.94 1.58
N VAL A 76 -8.59 14.05 1.65
CA VAL A 76 -7.75 13.14 2.43
C VAL A 76 -6.99 13.92 3.49
N SER A 77 -6.97 13.41 4.71
CA SER A 77 -6.13 13.97 5.77
C SER A 77 -5.13 12.94 6.29
N THR A 78 -3.97 13.43 6.73
CA THR A 78 -2.92 12.62 7.32
C THR A 78 -2.43 13.22 8.63
N THR A 79 -1.70 12.43 9.42
CA THR A 79 -1.10 12.93 10.67
C THR A 79 0.42 13.11 10.53
N THR A 80 1.10 12.25 9.75
CA THR A 80 2.55 12.28 9.62
C THR A 80 3.01 13.07 8.38
N GLU A 81 4.16 13.72 8.45
CA GLU A 81 4.74 14.45 7.31
C GLU A 81 5.02 13.53 6.12
N THR A 82 5.57 12.35 6.39
CA THR A 82 5.85 11.33 5.37
C THR A 82 4.56 10.84 4.70
N GLY A 83 3.49 10.62 5.50
CA GLY A 83 2.16 10.30 4.98
C GLY A 83 1.60 11.42 4.12
N GLN A 84 1.72 12.68 4.56
CA GLN A 84 1.26 13.85 3.82
C GLN A 84 1.96 13.99 2.45
N ARG A 85 3.28 13.84 2.41
CA ARG A 85 4.06 13.88 1.17
C ARG A 85 3.66 12.76 0.22
N LEU A 86 3.49 11.55 0.75
CA LEU A 86 3.06 10.40 -0.04
C LEU A 86 1.63 10.57 -0.57
N ALA A 87 0.70 11.05 0.25
CA ALA A 87 -0.69 11.30 -0.16
C ALA A 87 -0.73 12.27 -1.35
N ARG A 88 0.01 13.38 -1.28
CA ARG A 88 0.10 14.37 -2.38
C ARG A 88 0.63 13.78 -3.69
N THR A 89 1.52 12.80 -3.63
CA THR A 89 2.09 12.17 -4.83
C THR A 89 1.26 10.99 -5.34
N ARG A 90 0.54 10.29 -4.48
CA ARG A 90 -0.14 9.03 -4.81
C ARG A 90 -1.66 9.12 -4.94
N LEU A 91 -2.28 10.09 -4.29
CA LEU A 91 -3.73 10.28 -4.27
C LEU A 91 -4.13 11.53 -5.06
N GLN A 92 -3.63 11.64 -6.30
CA GLN A 92 -3.85 12.81 -7.17
C GLN A 92 -5.31 13.02 -7.57
N CYS A 93 -6.16 11.98 -7.44
CA CYS A 93 -7.59 12.09 -7.67
C CYS A 93 -8.35 12.73 -6.50
N ALA A 94 -7.71 12.94 -5.34
CA ALA A 94 -8.31 13.66 -4.22
C ALA A 94 -8.38 15.17 -4.50
N ASP A 95 -9.49 15.80 -4.12
CA ASP A 95 -9.73 17.23 -4.35
C ASP A 95 -8.99 18.14 -3.36
N GLY A 96 -8.42 17.56 -2.30
CA GLY A 96 -7.56 18.28 -1.35
C GLY A 96 -6.97 17.34 -0.31
N ILE A 97 -5.76 17.68 0.12
CA ILE A 97 -5.00 16.90 1.12
C ILE A 97 -4.51 17.86 2.20
N PHE A 98 -4.79 17.54 3.47
CA PHE A 98 -4.47 18.39 4.61
C PHE A 98 -4.10 17.58 5.84
N TYR A 99 -3.60 18.25 6.92
CA TYR A 99 -3.33 17.57 8.19
C TYR A 99 -4.60 17.45 9.03
N PHE A 100 -4.78 16.28 9.63
CA PHE A 100 -5.90 16.01 10.54
C PHE A 100 -5.85 16.96 11.76
N PRO A 101 -6.99 17.48 12.21
CA PRO A 101 -7.04 18.35 13.39
C PRO A 101 -6.61 17.60 14.64
N LEU A 102 -5.97 18.29 15.57
CA LEU A 102 -5.76 17.76 16.92
C LEU A 102 -7.12 17.37 17.53
N ASP A 103 -7.16 16.22 18.18
CA ASP A 103 -8.40 15.70 18.80
C ASP A 103 -8.81 16.51 20.04
N TRP A 104 -8.97 17.81 19.83
CA TRP A 104 -9.54 18.74 20.78
C TRP A 104 -10.84 19.29 20.22
N VAL A 105 -11.79 19.58 21.11
CA VAL A 105 -13.14 20.01 20.72
C VAL A 105 -13.13 21.20 19.75
N VAL A 106 -12.29 22.22 19.99
CA VAL A 106 -12.27 23.44 19.14
C VAL A 106 -11.67 23.20 17.75
N PRO A 107 -10.47 22.60 17.59
CA PRO A 107 -9.94 22.23 16.28
C PRO A 107 -10.86 21.31 15.48
N VAL A 108 -11.41 20.29 16.11
CA VAL A 108 -12.34 19.33 15.48
C VAL A 108 -13.59 20.06 14.98
N ARG A 109 -14.22 20.89 15.81
CA ARG A 109 -15.40 21.69 15.42
C ARG A 109 -15.13 22.60 14.23
N LYS A 110 -13.96 23.26 14.21
CA LYS A 110 -13.57 24.12 13.09
C LYS A 110 -13.40 23.33 11.80
N ALA A 111 -12.69 22.21 11.86
CA ALA A 111 -12.46 21.36 10.70
C ALA A 111 -13.77 20.79 10.15
N LEU A 112 -14.62 20.19 10.99
CA LEU A 112 -15.93 19.67 10.58
C LEU A 112 -16.83 20.76 9.99
N LYS A 113 -16.80 22.00 10.55
CA LYS A 113 -17.55 23.15 10.00
C LYS A 113 -17.02 23.59 8.64
N SER A 114 -15.71 23.52 8.41
CA SER A 114 -15.10 23.94 7.15
C SER A 114 -15.25 22.92 6.04
N ILE A 115 -15.17 21.62 6.34
CA ILE A 115 -15.25 20.53 5.35
C ILE A 115 -16.70 20.13 5.08
N GLN A 116 -17.60 20.20 6.08
CA GLN A 116 -19.00 19.78 5.99
C GLN A 116 -19.14 18.38 5.33
N PRO A 117 -18.46 17.35 5.87
CA PRO A 117 -18.47 16.04 5.24
C PRO A 117 -19.85 15.38 5.40
N ALA A 118 -20.32 14.73 4.32
CA ALA A 118 -21.49 13.83 4.38
C ALA A 118 -21.10 12.47 4.98
N LEU A 119 -19.80 12.14 4.93
CA LEU A 119 -19.23 10.91 5.47
C LEU A 119 -17.77 11.12 5.82
N VAL A 120 -17.34 10.56 6.94
CA VAL A 120 -15.93 10.42 7.29
C VAL A 120 -15.53 8.95 7.27
N ILE A 121 -14.40 8.64 6.65
CA ILE A 121 -13.80 7.31 6.61
C ILE A 121 -12.46 7.38 7.34
N ILE A 122 -12.29 6.62 8.41
CA ILE A 122 -11.03 6.49 9.15
C ILE A 122 -10.39 5.16 8.73
N MET A 123 -9.18 5.24 8.22
CA MET A 123 -8.42 4.04 7.84
C MET A 123 -7.86 3.34 9.08
N GLU A 124 -7.87 2.02 9.03
CA GLU A 124 -7.44 1.14 10.12
C GLU A 124 -8.20 1.46 11.44
N THR A 125 -7.51 1.65 12.56
CA THR A 125 -8.21 1.87 13.83
C THR A 125 -7.60 3.02 14.61
N GLU A 126 -7.81 4.21 14.11
CA GLU A 126 -7.41 5.45 14.77
C GLU A 126 -8.60 6.04 15.55
N ILE A 127 -8.66 5.72 16.82
CA ILE A 127 -9.78 6.13 17.69
C ILE A 127 -9.52 7.53 18.24
N TRP A 128 -10.28 8.50 17.74
CA TRP A 128 -10.23 9.91 18.10
C TRP A 128 -11.53 10.31 18.84
N PRO A 129 -11.58 10.26 20.20
CA PRO A 129 -12.83 10.37 20.97
C PRO A 129 -13.60 11.67 20.73
N ASN A 130 -12.92 12.82 20.73
CA ASN A 130 -13.58 14.09 20.49
C ASN A 130 -14.09 14.23 19.06
N PHE A 131 -13.33 13.69 18.10
CA PHE A 131 -13.71 13.73 16.68
C PHE A 131 -14.97 12.89 16.44
N LEU A 132 -15.00 11.65 16.94
CA LEU A 132 -16.16 10.76 16.82
C LEU A 132 -17.40 11.39 17.44
N HIS A 133 -17.27 11.89 18.68
CA HIS A 133 -18.38 12.53 19.39
C HIS A 133 -18.90 13.78 18.68
N GLU A 134 -18.01 14.66 18.19
CA GLU A 134 -18.41 15.88 17.48
C GLU A 134 -19.00 15.60 16.09
N ALA A 135 -18.57 14.53 15.42
CA ALA A 135 -19.15 14.06 14.17
C ALA A 135 -20.57 13.51 14.41
N GLN A 136 -20.74 12.60 15.39
CA GLN A 136 -22.02 12.01 15.76
C GLN A 136 -23.04 13.10 16.15
N ARG A 137 -22.65 14.10 16.95
CA ARG A 137 -23.51 15.23 17.31
C ARG A 137 -24.00 16.05 16.11
N ARG A 138 -23.34 15.98 14.98
CA ARG A 138 -23.71 16.65 13.72
C ARG A 138 -24.42 15.74 12.74
N GLY A 139 -24.70 14.51 13.13
CA GLY A 139 -25.29 13.51 12.24
C GLY A 139 -24.35 13.09 11.11
N ILE A 140 -23.03 13.30 11.26
CA ILE A 140 -22.02 12.90 10.28
C ILE A 140 -21.60 11.45 10.57
N PRO A 141 -21.93 10.48 9.73
CA PRO A 141 -21.51 9.11 9.92
C PRO A 141 -19.99 8.98 9.80
N VAL A 142 -19.40 8.20 10.73
CA VAL A 142 -17.97 7.85 10.70
C VAL A 142 -17.84 6.35 10.52
N VAL A 143 -17.13 5.92 9.47
CA VAL A 143 -16.87 4.52 9.13
C VAL A 143 -15.39 4.24 9.33
N PHE A 144 -15.07 3.17 10.06
CA PHE A 144 -13.72 2.63 10.11
C PHE A 144 -13.56 1.65 8.95
N ALA A 145 -12.72 1.98 7.96
CA ALA A 145 -12.42 1.11 6.84
C ALA A 145 -11.06 0.42 7.02
N ASN A 146 -10.97 -0.83 6.58
CA ASN A 146 -9.76 -1.63 6.79
C ASN A 146 -9.41 -1.75 8.28
N ALA A 147 -10.42 -1.86 9.14
CA ALA A 147 -10.26 -1.79 10.58
C ALA A 147 -9.44 -2.98 11.13
N ARG A 148 -8.43 -2.66 11.93
CA ARG A 148 -7.45 -3.61 12.44
C ARG A 148 -7.04 -3.32 13.87
N ILE A 149 -6.98 -4.36 14.68
CA ILE A 149 -6.44 -4.29 16.04
C ILE A 149 -5.25 -5.27 16.18
N SER A 150 -4.03 -4.74 16.22
CA SER A 150 -2.86 -5.60 16.42
C SER A 150 -2.91 -6.31 17.78
N GLU A 151 -2.31 -7.50 17.87
CA GLU A 151 -2.21 -8.26 19.13
C GLU A 151 -1.61 -7.42 20.26
N ARG A 152 -0.56 -6.67 19.94
CA ARG A 152 0.10 -5.78 20.91
C ARG A 152 -0.83 -4.68 21.42
N SER A 153 -1.62 -4.09 20.53
CA SER A 153 -2.60 -3.06 20.91
C SER A 153 -3.74 -3.65 21.73
N PHE A 154 -4.23 -4.83 21.37
CA PHE A 154 -5.25 -5.54 22.10
C PHE A 154 -4.77 -6.00 23.49
N ALA A 155 -3.56 -6.54 23.59
CA ALA A 155 -2.95 -6.89 24.88
C ALA A 155 -2.81 -5.67 25.80
N ARG A 156 -2.36 -4.53 25.24
CA ARG A 156 -2.26 -3.27 25.97
C ARG A 156 -3.63 -2.78 26.43
N PHE A 157 -4.64 -2.83 25.57
CA PHE A 157 -6.01 -2.48 25.95
C PHE A 157 -6.51 -3.35 27.10
N ASN A 158 -6.34 -4.67 27.03
CA ASN A 158 -6.74 -5.59 28.09
C ASN A 158 -6.04 -5.31 29.42
N GLN A 159 -4.78 -4.90 29.40
CA GLN A 159 -4.01 -4.49 30.57
C GLN A 159 -4.63 -3.29 31.30
N TRP A 160 -5.18 -2.34 30.52
CA TRP A 160 -5.75 -1.09 31.02
C TRP A 160 -7.29 -1.06 30.94
N LYS A 161 -7.95 -2.16 30.56
CA LYS A 161 -9.39 -2.24 30.32
C LYS A 161 -10.21 -1.73 31.52
N PHE A 162 -9.76 -1.97 32.73
CA PHE A 162 -10.41 -1.50 33.93
C PHE A 162 -10.51 0.04 34.01
N LEU A 163 -9.51 0.75 33.50
CA LEU A 163 -9.46 2.22 33.54
C LEU A 163 -10.06 2.88 32.30
N VAL A 164 -9.86 2.29 31.13
CA VAL A 164 -10.21 2.92 29.85
C VAL A 164 -11.33 2.21 29.08
N GLY A 165 -11.72 1.00 29.51
CA GLY A 165 -12.67 0.17 28.75
C GLY A 165 -14.02 0.83 28.50
N GLU A 166 -14.59 1.49 29.53
CA GLU A 166 -15.87 2.19 29.38
C GLU A 166 -15.77 3.41 28.46
N LEU A 167 -14.66 4.15 28.52
CA LEU A 167 -14.41 5.28 27.62
C LEU A 167 -14.30 4.80 26.16
N PHE A 168 -13.55 3.71 25.92
CA PHE A 168 -13.44 3.14 24.60
C PHE A 168 -14.79 2.63 24.08
N ALA A 169 -15.52 1.86 24.89
CA ALA A 169 -16.83 1.35 24.51
C ALA A 169 -17.81 2.48 24.13
N ARG A 170 -17.88 3.54 24.95
CA ARG A 170 -18.71 4.72 24.63
C ARG A 170 -18.26 5.42 23.36
N THR A 171 -16.95 5.57 23.16
CA THR A 171 -16.39 6.22 21.96
C THR A 171 -16.70 5.42 20.70
N LEU A 172 -16.60 4.09 20.76
CA LEU A 172 -16.88 3.22 19.61
C LEU A 172 -18.38 3.18 19.25
N GLN A 173 -19.28 3.49 20.19
CA GLN A 173 -20.71 3.63 19.91
C GLN A 173 -21.05 4.86 19.05
N ASP A 174 -20.17 5.86 18.98
CA ASP A 174 -20.34 7.05 18.14
C ASP A 174 -20.00 6.77 16.65
N ALA A 175 -19.45 5.60 16.31
CA ALA A 175 -19.17 5.19 14.94
C ALA A 175 -20.42 4.64 14.23
N ALA A 176 -20.49 4.85 12.90
CA ALA A 176 -21.57 4.31 12.08
C ALA A 176 -21.33 2.85 11.70
N GLN A 177 -20.09 2.47 11.42
CA GLN A 177 -19.72 1.09 11.05
C GLN A 177 -18.22 0.81 11.17
N PHE A 178 -17.87 -0.47 11.38
CA PHE A 178 -16.51 -1.00 11.39
C PHE A 178 -16.38 -2.06 10.29
N LEU A 179 -15.55 -1.79 9.29
CA LEU A 179 -15.25 -2.71 8.20
C LEU A 179 -13.89 -3.35 8.49
N ALA A 180 -13.92 -4.51 9.12
CA ALA A 180 -12.75 -5.20 9.66
C ALA A 180 -11.96 -5.93 8.57
N GLN A 181 -10.62 -5.97 8.71
CA GLN A 181 -9.73 -6.69 7.79
C GLN A 181 -9.86 -8.22 7.91
N SER A 182 -10.25 -8.71 9.07
CA SER A 182 -10.29 -10.14 9.36
C SER A 182 -11.33 -10.48 10.41
N PRO A 183 -11.77 -11.76 10.51
CA PRO A 183 -12.61 -12.23 11.60
C PRO A 183 -11.99 -12.02 12.99
N GLU A 184 -10.66 -12.09 13.09
CA GLU A 184 -9.92 -11.86 14.33
C GLU A 184 -10.00 -10.39 14.75
N ASP A 185 -9.86 -9.46 13.81
CA ASP A 185 -10.02 -8.03 14.08
C ASP A 185 -11.45 -7.70 14.49
N ALA A 186 -12.44 -8.31 13.85
CA ALA A 186 -13.84 -8.17 14.23
C ALA A 186 -14.09 -8.60 15.69
N LYS A 187 -13.54 -9.74 16.11
CA LYS A 187 -13.63 -10.22 17.51
C LYS A 187 -12.94 -9.26 18.48
N ARG A 188 -11.76 -8.73 18.12
CA ARG A 188 -11.02 -7.78 18.95
C ARG A 188 -11.78 -6.46 19.10
N LEU A 189 -12.37 -5.94 18.03
CA LEU A 189 -13.21 -4.74 18.04
C LEU A 189 -14.42 -4.92 18.97
N ALA A 190 -15.14 -6.04 18.86
CA ALA A 190 -16.25 -6.37 19.74
C ALA A 190 -15.80 -6.45 21.21
N ALA A 191 -14.67 -7.09 21.50
CA ALA A 191 -14.11 -7.20 22.84
C ALA A 191 -13.67 -5.85 23.43
N MET A 192 -13.37 -4.85 22.58
CA MET A 192 -13.07 -3.47 22.97
C MET A 192 -14.34 -2.62 23.17
N GLY A 193 -15.53 -3.14 22.83
CA GLY A 193 -16.82 -2.50 23.08
C GLY A 193 -17.48 -1.90 21.83
N ALA A 194 -16.98 -2.18 20.63
CA ALA A 194 -17.69 -1.86 19.41
C ALA A 194 -18.98 -2.70 19.32
N PRO A 195 -20.14 -2.11 18.95
CA PRO A 195 -21.38 -2.86 18.79
C PRO A 195 -21.25 -3.91 17.69
N GLU A 196 -21.51 -5.18 18.00
CA GLU A 196 -21.36 -6.30 17.06
C GLU A 196 -22.17 -6.10 15.77
N ALA A 197 -23.37 -5.51 15.88
CA ALA A 197 -24.23 -5.21 14.72
C ALA A 197 -23.62 -4.18 13.74
N LEU A 198 -22.60 -3.43 14.17
CA LEU A 198 -21.90 -2.45 13.35
C LEU A 198 -20.56 -2.97 12.82
N ILE A 199 -20.21 -4.24 13.13
CA ILE A 199 -18.94 -4.84 12.68
C ILE A 199 -19.21 -5.77 11.51
N GLU A 200 -18.47 -5.58 10.41
CA GLU A 200 -18.51 -6.46 9.25
C GLU A 200 -17.09 -6.74 8.74
N VAL A 201 -16.83 -7.94 8.27
CA VAL A 201 -15.54 -8.31 7.67
C VAL A 201 -15.61 -8.03 6.17
N THR A 202 -14.78 -7.10 5.70
CA THR A 202 -14.67 -6.72 4.28
C THR A 202 -13.32 -7.08 3.67
N ASP A 203 -12.49 -7.80 4.43
CA ASP A 203 -11.11 -8.15 4.11
C ASP A 203 -10.14 -6.95 3.99
N ASN A 204 -8.87 -7.22 3.70
CA ASN A 204 -7.82 -6.23 3.79
C ASN A 204 -7.57 -5.54 2.44
N LEU A 205 -7.82 -4.23 2.38
CA LEU A 205 -7.61 -3.38 1.20
C LEU A 205 -6.17 -3.41 0.65
N LYS A 206 -5.18 -3.76 1.48
CA LYS A 206 -3.78 -3.89 1.05
C LYS A 206 -3.57 -5.02 0.05
N TYR A 207 -4.45 -6.03 0.06
CA TYR A 207 -4.39 -7.17 -0.86
C TYR A 207 -5.20 -6.95 -2.13
N ASP A 208 -5.96 -5.86 -2.21
CA ASP A 208 -6.84 -5.62 -3.34
C ASP A 208 -6.07 -5.02 -4.52
N GLY A 209 -5.74 -5.88 -5.43
CA GLY A 209 -5.09 -5.57 -6.68
C GLY A 209 -5.46 -6.61 -7.71
N SER A 210 -5.23 -6.29 -8.96
CA SER A 210 -5.43 -7.22 -10.07
C SER A 210 -4.18 -7.28 -10.94
N PRO A 211 -3.91 -8.44 -11.56
CA PRO A 211 -2.85 -8.50 -12.55
C PRO A 211 -3.13 -7.46 -13.65
N PRO A 212 -2.11 -6.72 -14.08
CA PRO A 212 -2.25 -5.77 -15.17
C PRO A 212 -2.52 -6.53 -16.48
N GLU A 213 -3.15 -5.83 -17.42
CA GLU A 213 -3.26 -6.33 -18.79
C GLU A 213 -1.86 -6.54 -19.41
N THR A 214 -1.76 -7.55 -20.26
CA THR A 214 -0.49 -7.84 -20.94
C THR A 214 -0.15 -6.68 -21.89
N SER A 215 0.98 -6.02 -21.65
CA SER A 215 1.45 -4.94 -22.52
C SER A 215 2.09 -5.47 -23.80
N PRO A 216 2.15 -4.68 -24.89
CA PRO A 216 2.88 -5.03 -26.11
C PRO A 216 4.35 -5.41 -25.83
N PHE A 217 4.98 -4.72 -24.87
CA PHE A 217 6.36 -5.01 -24.46
C PHE A 217 6.50 -6.39 -23.83
N VAL A 218 5.59 -6.78 -22.93
CA VAL A 218 5.66 -8.11 -22.30
C VAL A 218 5.42 -9.22 -23.34
N SER A 219 4.51 -9.00 -24.29
CA SER A 219 4.28 -9.93 -25.39
C SER A 219 5.52 -10.09 -26.29
N TRP A 220 6.16 -8.96 -26.61
CA TRP A 220 7.41 -8.94 -27.34
C TRP A 220 8.54 -9.67 -26.58
N LEU A 221 8.71 -9.38 -25.29
CA LEU A 221 9.74 -10.02 -24.47
C LEU A 221 9.53 -11.53 -24.36
N LYS A 222 8.30 -12.01 -24.21
CA LYS A 222 7.97 -13.44 -24.26
C LYS A 222 8.43 -14.10 -25.56
N SER A 223 8.20 -13.41 -26.69
CA SER A 223 8.69 -13.88 -28.00
C SER A 223 10.21 -13.95 -28.05
N GLN A 224 10.90 -12.90 -27.56
CA GLN A 224 12.37 -12.88 -27.54
C GLN A 224 12.96 -13.99 -26.67
N ILE A 225 12.40 -14.20 -25.46
CA ILE A 225 12.79 -15.27 -24.54
C ILE A 225 12.69 -16.64 -25.25
N SER A 226 11.56 -16.90 -25.92
CA SER A 226 11.34 -18.16 -26.64
C SER A 226 12.25 -18.32 -27.85
N THR A 227 12.39 -17.27 -28.66
CA THR A 227 13.19 -17.34 -29.93
C THR A 227 14.68 -17.47 -29.67
N GLN A 228 15.19 -16.86 -28.59
CA GLN A 228 16.60 -16.86 -28.23
C GLN A 228 16.95 -17.93 -27.19
N GLU A 229 15.97 -18.79 -26.82
CA GLU A 229 16.15 -19.85 -25.83
C GLU A 229 16.70 -19.32 -24.49
N ARG A 230 16.25 -18.11 -24.07
CA ARG A 230 16.69 -17.45 -22.82
C ARG A 230 16.05 -18.13 -21.63
N TRP A 231 16.85 -18.84 -20.86
CA TRP A 231 16.37 -19.52 -19.66
C TRP A 231 17.52 -19.74 -18.66
N PRO A 232 17.25 -19.56 -17.35
CA PRO A 232 16.03 -19.04 -16.75
C PRO A 232 15.92 -17.50 -16.87
N VAL A 233 14.70 -16.97 -16.67
CA VAL A 233 14.46 -15.54 -16.54
C VAL A 233 14.24 -15.22 -15.07
N VAL A 234 15.11 -14.39 -14.49
CA VAL A 234 14.98 -13.88 -13.13
C VAL A 234 14.56 -12.42 -13.16
N VAL A 235 13.56 -12.05 -12.36
CA VAL A 235 13.05 -10.68 -12.27
C VAL A 235 13.32 -10.11 -10.87
N ALA A 236 14.18 -9.10 -10.79
CA ALA A 236 14.42 -8.32 -9.59
C ALA A 236 13.67 -7.00 -9.70
N GLY A 237 12.49 -6.93 -9.06
CA GLY A 237 11.57 -5.80 -9.13
C GLY A 237 11.71 -4.84 -7.97
N SER A 238 11.47 -3.55 -8.23
CA SER A 238 11.48 -2.49 -7.22
C SER A 238 12.79 -2.38 -6.43
N VAL A 239 13.92 -2.65 -7.08
CA VAL A 239 15.26 -2.60 -6.47
C VAL A 239 15.59 -1.15 -6.08
N VAL A 240 16.08 -0.96 -4.86
CA VAL A 240 16.50 0.36 -4.36
C VAL A 240 18.02 0.47 -4.33
N ALA A 241 18.53 1.68 -4.07
CA ALA A 241 19.95 1.91 -3.88
C ALA A 241 20.55 0.94 -2.84
N GLU A 242 21.75 0.47 -3.07
CA GLU A 242 22.49 -0.48 -2.23
C GLU A 242 22.01 -1.95 -2.35
N GLU A 243 20.94 -2.22 -3.10
CA GLU A 243 20.52 -3.60 -3.39
C GLU A 243 21.03 -4.10 -4.76
N GLU A 244 21.38 -3.19 -5.69
CA GLU A 244 21.79 -3.53 -7.04
C GLU A 244 22.98 -4.52 -7.04
N GLU A 245 24.00 -4.26 -6.22
CA GLU A 245 25.18 -5.12 -6.10
C GLU A 245 24.83 -6.50 -5.54
N ALA A 246 23.94 -6.56 -4.55
CA ALA A 246 23.47 -7.82 -3.97
C ALA A 246 22.66 -8.64 -4.98
N VAL A 247 21.84 -8.00 -5.81
CA VAL A 247 21.08 -8.63 -6.90
C VAL A 247 22.03 -9.15 -7.98
N LEU A 248 23.05 -8.38 -8.38
CA LEU A 248 24.04 -8.82 -9.36
C LEU A 248 24.89 -9.98 -8.84
N ALA A 249 25.28 -9.95 -7.56
CA ALA A 249 25.98 -11.08 -6.94
C ALA A 249 25.12 -12.35 -6.89
N ALA A 250 23.80 -12.20 -6.70
CA ALA A 250 22.84 -13.31 -6.79
C ALA A 250 22.71 -13.83 -8.23
N TYR A 251 22.67 -12.93 -9.19
CA TYR A 251 22.60 -13.28 -10.62
C TYR A 251 23.86 -14.00 -11.11
N ASP A 252 25.04 -13.61 -10.67
CA ASP A 252 26.29 -14.30 -10.98
C ASP A 252 26.23 -15.81 -10.59
N ILE A 253 25.57 -16.13 -9.47
CA ILE A 253 25.38 -17.54 -9.05
C ILE A 253 24.50 -18.30 -10.05
N VAL A 254 23.43 -17.65 -10.53
CA VAL A 254 22.52 -18.22 -11.54
C VAL A 254 23.23 -18.39 -12.88
N GLN A 255 23.92 -17.36 -13.35
CA GLN A 255 24.56 -17.31 -14.66
C GLN A 255 25.72 -18.33 -14.80
N ARG A 256 26.39 -18.65 -13.71
CA ARG A 256 27.40 -19.73 -13.70
C ARG A 256 26.81 -21.10 -14.02
N GLN A 257 25.55 -21.32 -13.72
CA GLN A 257 24.86 -22.58 -13.96
C GLN A 257 24.13 -22.56 -15.31
N TRP A 258 23.55 -21.43 -15.67
CA TRP A 258 22.78 -21.23 -16.91
C TRP A 258 23.30 -20.01 -17.70
N ARG A 259 24.13 -20.24 -18.70
CA ARG A 259 24.74 -19.14 -19.45
C ARG A 259 23.78 -18.31 -20.31
N HIS A 260 22.60 -18.85 -20.60
CA HIS A 260 21.52 -18.15 -21.32
C HIS A 260 20.48 -17.49 -20.36
N ALA A 261 20.78 -17.43 -19.07
CA ALA A 261 19.93 -16.72 -18.14
C ALA A 261 19.74 -15.24 -18.53
N LEU A 262 18.59 -14.69 -18.18
CA LEU A 262 18.30 -13.27 -18.36
C LEU A 262 17.87 -12.68 -17.01
N LEU A 263 18.54 -11.60 -16.59
CA LEU A 263 18.10 -10.80 -15.47
C LEU A 263 17.26 -9.61 -15.98
N VAL A 264 16.03 -9.48 -15.50
CA VAL A 264 15.25 -8.24 -15.61
C VAL A 264 15.44 -7.46 -14.31
N LEU A 265 16.17 -6.34 -14.38
CA LEU A 265 16.44 -5.46 -13.25
C LEU A 265 15.55 -4.22 -13.32
N ALA A 266 14.70 -4.01 -12.35
CA ALA A 266 13.77 -2.88 -12.30
C ALA A 266 14.06 -1.98 -11.09
N PRO A 267 14.80 -0.89 -11.25
CA PRO A 267 15.02 0.08 -10.17
C PRO A 267 13.71 0.79 -9.78
N ARG A 268 13.54 1.03 -8.49
CA ARG A 268 12.30 1.59 -7.92
C ARG A 268 12.03 3.04 -8.33
N LYS A 269 13.07 3.83 -8.56
CA LYS A 269 12.96 5.27 -8.82
C LYS A 269 13.61 5.65 -10.15
N PRO A 270 13.03 6.58 -10.92
CA PRO A 270 13.60 7.02 -12.19
C PRO A 270 15.00 7.66 -12.07
N ASP A 271 15.27 8.34 -10.96
CA ASP A 271 16.58 8.95 -10.67
C ASP A 271 17.71 7.92 -10.50
N ARG A 272 17.36 6.64 -10.31
CA ARG A 272 18.31 5.53 -10.22
C ARG A 272 18.61 4.83 -11.55
N PHE A 273 17.82 5.05 -12.59
CA PHE A 273 17.93 4.28 -13.84
C PHE A 273 19.32 4.34 -14.46
N THR A 274 19.92 5.52 -14.52
CA THR A 274 21.27 5.69 -15.10
C THR A 274 22.33 5.05 -14.20
N ALA A 275 22.28 5.32 -12.89
CA ALA A 275 23.23 4.75 -11.95
C ALA A 275 23.14 3.21 -11.90
N ALA A 276 21.96 2.63 -11.98
CA ALA A 276 21.80 1.17 -12.04
C ALA A 276 22.41 0.58 -13.32
N ALA A 277 22.25 1.24 -14.47
CA ALA A 277 22.90 0.81 -15.72
C ALA A 277 24.43 0.84 -15.61
N GLU A 278 24.99 1.89 -14.98
CA GLU A 278 26.44 2.02 -14.75
C GLU A 278 26.96 0.92 -13.81
N ILE A 279 26.22 0.60 -12.74
CA ILE A 279 26.57 -0.49 -11.80
C ILE A 279 26.59 -1.84 -12.55
N VAL A 280 25.57 -2.13 -13.37
CA VAL A 280 25.49 -3.36 -14.16
C VAL A 280 26.68 -3.48 -15.11
N SER A 281 26.97 -2.42 -15.88
CA SER A 281 28.08 -2.39 -16.83
C SER A 281 29.44 -2.49 -16.13
N SER A 282 29.61 -1.83 -14.98
CA SER A 282 30.85 -1.87 -14.18
C SER A 282 31.09 -3.25 -13.58
N ALA A 283 30.03 -4.02 -13.34
CA ALA A 283 30.11 -5.42 -12.92
C ALA A 283 30.45 -6.39 -14.08
N GLY A 284 30.58 -5.88 -15.30
CA GLY A 284 30.96 -6.67 -16.50
C GLY A 284 29.80 -7.31 -17.23
N TRP A 285 28.55 -6.94 -16.92
CA TRP A 285 27.35 -7.46 -17.59
C TRP A 285 26.92 -6.60 -18.76
N GLU A 286 26.49 -7.25 -19.84
CA GLU A 286 25.90 -6.56 -21.00
C GLU A 286 24.49 -6.12 -20.68
N VAL A 287 24.27 -4.79 -20.58
CA VAL A 287 22.98 -4.21 -20.20
C VAL A 287 22.25 -3.64 -21.41
N VAL A 288 21.00 -4.04 -21.57
CA VAL A 288 20.07 -3.45 -22.52
C VAL A 288 19.00 -2.67 -21.76
N ARG A 289 18.80 -1.40 -22.09
CA ARG A 289 17.79 -0.55 -21.46
C ARG A 289 16.47 -0.67 -22.19
N ARG A 290 15.37 -0.80 -21.43
CA ARG A 290 14.01 -0.85 -21.99
C ARG A 290 13.69 0.38 -22.84
N SER A 291 14.13 1.55 -22.41
CA SER A 291 13.91 2.82 -23.13
C SER A 291 14.55 2.88 -24.52
N ASN A 292 15.58 2.07 -24.76
CA ASN A 292 16.31 2.02 -26.02
C ASN A 292 15.82 0.91 -26.97
N LEU A 293 14.87 0.07 -26.51
CA LEU A 293 14.37 -1.05 -27.30
C LEU A 293 13.30 -0.60 -28.30
N ASP A 294 13.53 -0.94 -29.56
CA ASP A 294 12.47 -0.99 -30.56
C ASP A 294 11.83 -2.39 -30.56
N LEU A 295 10.52 -2.46 -30.36
CA LEU A 295 9.79 -3.74 -30.33
C LEU A 295 9.74 -4.45 -31.70
N ASN A 296 10.22 -3.82 -32.76
CA ASN A 296 10.44 -4.44 -34.06
C ASN A 296 11.84 -5.06 -34.21
N SER A 297 12.73 -4.86 -33.22
CA SER A 297 14.09 -5.42 -33.21
C SER A 297 14.18 -6.63 -32.28
N THR A 298 15.38 -7.23 -32.21
CA THR A 298 15.68 -8.31 -31.24
C THR A 298 16.24 -7.76 -29.94
N LEU A 299 16.13 -8.52 -28.84
CA LEU A 299 16.74 -8.15 -27.54
C LEU A 299 18.30 -8.10 -27.63
N GLY A 300 18.88 -8.87 -28.57
CA GLY A 300 20.31 -9.08 -28.65
C GLY A 300 20.74 -10.36 -27.89
N GLU A 301 21.52 -11.20 -28.55
CA GLU A 301 21.98 -12.49 -28.00
C GLU A 301 22.93 -12.30 -26.79
N SER A 302 23.69 -11.20 -26.76
CA SER A 302 24.65 -10.89 -25.71
C SER A 302 24.06 -10.24 -24.48
N ALA A 303 22.76 -9.86 -24.49
CA ALA A 303 22.14 -9.17 -23.37
C ALA A 303 22.06 -10.06 -22.12
N ASP A 304 22.80 -9.75 -21.07
CA ASP A 304 22.74 -10.44 -19.78
C ASP A 304 21.64 -9.84 -18.90
N VAL A 305 21.50 -8.51 -18.95
CA VAL A 305 20.58 -7.75 -18.10
C VAL A 305 19.69 -6.84 -18.94
N LEU A 306 18.39 -7.02 -18.79
CA LEU A 306 17.40 -6.07 -19.27
C LEU A 306 17.05 -5.11 -18.13
N LEU A 307 17.53 -3.87 -18.21
CA LEU A 307 17.20 -2.81 -17.27
C LEU A 307 15.83 -2.20 -17.62
N LEU A 308 14.86 -2.36 -16.73
CA LEU A 308 13.55 -1.76 -16.86
C LEU A 308 13.59 -0.30 -16.37
N ASP A 309 13.88 0.61 -17.26
CA ASP A 309 13.92 2.06 -17.03
C ASP A 309 12.64 2.77 -17.49
N SER A 310 11.51 2.07 -17.33
CA SER A 310 10.15 2.57 -17.58
C SER A 310 9.26 2.42 -16.33
N ILE A 311 8.14 3.11 -16.31
CA ILE A 311 7.18 3.06 -15.20
C ILE A 311 5.91 2.35 -15.65
N GLY A 312 5.40 1.45 -14.80
CA GLY A 312 4.09 0.78 -14.98
C GLY A 312 4.15 -0.58 -15.68
N GLU A 313 5.32 -1.03 -16.14
CA GLU A 313 5.48 -2.31 -16.85
C GLU A 313 5.91 -3.47 -15.93
N LEU A 314 6.48 -3.19 -14.74
CA LEU A 314 7.07 -4.20 -13.85
C LEU A 314 6.08 -5.30 -13.45
N ALA A 315 4.87 -4.94 -13.01
CA ALA A 315 3.92 -5.92 -12.50
C ALA A 315 3.58 -7.00 -13.56
N ALA A 316 3.44 -6.60 -14.84
CA ALA A 316 3.17 -7.54 -15.92
C ALA A 316 4.39 -8.43 -16.26
N LEU A 317 5.62 -7.95 -16.01
CA LEU A 317 6.86 -8.70 -16.25
C LEU A 317 7.06 -9.90 -15.34
N TYR A 318 6.44 -9.90 -14.16
CA TYR A 318 6.46 -11.11 -13.32
C TYR A 318 5.84 -12.33 -14.00
N SER A 319 5.00 -12.14 -15.03
CA SER A 319 4.43 -13.23 -15.81
C SER A 319 5.46 -14.05 -16.59
N VAL A 320 6.62 -13.49 -16.91
CA VAL A 320 7.69 -14.16 -17.66
C VAL A 320 8.79 -14.73 -16.75
N ALA A 321 8.73 -14.48 -15.44
CA ALA A 321 9.79 -14.87 -14.51
C ALA A 321 9.76 -16.35 -14.16
N ASP A 322 10.92 -16.98 -14.07
CA ASP A 322 11.12 -18.29 -13.43
C ASP A 322 11.39 -18.14 -11.94
N ALA A 323 12.10 -17.08 -11.54
CA ALA A 323 12.29 -16.71 -10.14
C ALA A 323 12.21 -15.19 -9.96
N VAL A 324 11.80 -14.74 -8.77
CA VAL A 324 11.48 -13.34 -8.50
C VAL A 324 12.16 -12.88 -7.21
N PHE A 325 12.64 -11.63 -7.24
CA PHE A 325 13.00 -10.88 -6.04
C PHE A 325 12.24 -9.56 -5.99
N VAL A 326 11.71 -9.23 -4.81
CA VAL A 326 11.04 -7.95 -4.54
C VAL A 326 11.92 -7.10 -3.65
N GLY A 327 12.47 -6.04 -4.22
CA GLY A 327 13.43 -5.15 -3.58
C GLY A 327 12.85 -4.18 -2.56
N GLY A 328 13.70 -3.27 -2.06
CA GLY A 328 13.45 -2.44 -0.89
C GLY A 328 13.39 -3.25 0.39
N SER A 329 13.93 -4.45 0.37
CA SER A 329 13.76 -5.45 1.41
C SER A 329 15.07 -6.03 1.97
N LEU A 330 16.19 -5.98 1.26
CA LEU A 330 17.52 -6.34 1.78
C LEU A 330 18.19 -5.21 2.55
N VAL A 331 17.75 -3.99 2.31
CA VAL A 331 18.18 -2.78 3.05
C VAL A 331 16.98 -2.19 3.80
N PRO A 332 17.15 -1.34 4.82
CA PRO A 332 16.06 -0.82 5.65
C PRO A 332 15.20 0.22 4.89
N ALA A 333 14.46 -0.24 3.87
CA ALA A 333 13.57 0.56 3.06
C ALA A 333 12.07 0.19 3.21
N GLY A 334 11.75 -0.83 4.03
CA GLY A 334 10.39 -1.20 4.40
C GLY A 334 9.67 -2.15 3.44
N GLY A 335 10.36 -2.64 2.41
CA GLY A 335 9.82 -3.59 1.43
C GLY A 335 8.85 -2.98 0.41
N HIS A 336 8.51 -3.78 -0.58
CA HIS A 336 7.53 -3.46 -1.62
C HIS A 336 6.47 -4.55 -1.75
N ASN A 337 5.51 -4.35 -2.66
CA ASN A 337 4.34 -5.19 -2.81
C ASN A 337 4.70 -6.59 -3.35
N ILE A 338 4.55 -7.61 -2.53
CA ILE A 338 4.83 -9.01 -2.87
C ILE A 338 3.64 -9.73 -3.52
N LEU A 339 2.48 -9.06 -3.66
CA LEU A 339 1.33 -9.62 -4.38
C LEU A 339 1.50 -9.61 -5.89
N GLU A 340 2.26 -8.64 -6.43
CA GLU A 340 2.44 -8.52 -7.87
C GLU A 340 2.97 -9.81 -8.53
N PRO A 341 4.04 -10.45 -8.03
CA PRO A 341 4.45 -11.76 -8.53
C PRO A 341 3.45 -12.87 -8.20
N ALA A 342 2.76 -12.79 -7.06
CA ALA A 342 1.79 -13.80 -6.64
C ALA A 342 0.59 -13.91 -7.61
N TRP A 343 0.17 -12.82 -8.24
CA TRP A 343 -0.87 -12.83 -9.29
C TRP A 343 -0.55 -13.76 -10.46
N PHE A 344 0.72 -14.04 -10.69
CA PHE A 344 1.21 -14.94 -11.76
C PHE A 344 1.71 -16.27 -11.21
N SER A 345 1.30 -16.65 -10.00
CA SER A 345 1.80 -17.87 -9.33
C SER A 345 3.33 -17.91 -9.23
N ARG A 346 3.97 -16.76 -9.03
CA ARG A 346 5.41 -16.68 -8.78
C ARG A 346 5.65 -16.46 -7.30
N PRO A 347 6.33 -17.39 -6.59
CA PRO A 347 6.61 -17.21 -5.18
C PRO A 347 7.57 -16.03 -5.00
N PRO A 348 7.17 -14.97 -4.25
CA PRO A 348 8.05 -13.83 -4.03
C PRO A 348 9.20 -14.21 -3.09
N ILE A 349 10.40 -13.75 -3.44
CA ILE A 349 11.56 -13.75 -2.55
C ILE A 349 11.79 -12.30 -2.15
N PHE A 350 12.00 -12.05 -0.86
CA PHE A 350 12.16 -10.72 -0.29
C PHE A 350 13.14 -10.73 0.88
N GLY A 351 13.68 -9.58 1.22
CA GLY A 351 14.61 -9.41 2.32
C GLY A 351 13.92 -9.32 3.68
N THR A 352 14.69 -8.97 4.71
CA THR A 352 14.23 -8.89 6.10
C THR A 352 13.51 -7.59 6.44
N SER A 353 13.68 -6.52 5.65
CA SER A 353 13.01 -5.23 5.84
C SER A 353 11.67 -5.23 5.08
N MET A 354 10.59 -5.52 5.80
CA MET A 354 9.22 -5.59 5.24
C MET A 354 8.22 -4.79 6.09
N GLU A 355 8.66 -3.74 6.77
CA GLU A 355 7.87 -2.98 7.75
C GLU A 355 6.58 -2.42 7.15
N ASN A 356 6.58 -2.02 5.87
CA ASN A 356 5.38 -1.51 5.18
C ASN A 356 4.40 -2.63 4.79
N PHE A 357 4.88 -3.88 4.71
CA PHE A 357 4.15 -5.07 4.27
C PHE A 357 4.32 -6.25 5.25
N GLN A 358 4.62 -5.97 6.51
CA GLN A 358 5.01 -6.97 7.50
C GLN A 358 3.99 -8.12 7.60
N GLU A 359 2.72 -7.82 7.77
CA GLU A 359 1.67 -8.85 7.89
C GLU A 359 1.53 -9.71 6.65
N MET A 360 1.67 -9.05 5.48
CA MET A 360 1.64 -9.77 4.21
C MET A 360 2.83 -10.72 4.11
N ALA A 361 4.05 -10.27 4.46
CA ALA A 361 5.23 -11.11 4.50
C ALA A 361 5.07 -12.29 5.47
N GLU A 362 4.58 -12.03 6.68
CA GLU A 362 4.30 -13.07 7.68
C GLU A 362 3.27 -14.10 7.17
N ALA A 363 2.18 -13.65 6.52
CA ALA A 363 1.17 -14.54 5.94
C ALA A 363 1.75 -15.43 4.82
N PHE A 364 2.59 -14.84 3.95
CA PHE A 364 3.26 -15.59 2.88
C PHE A 364 4.25 -16.62 3.42
N LEU A 365 5.02 -16.29 4.45
CA LEU A 365 5.96 -17.22 5.09
C LEU A 365 5.22 -18.34 5.82
N ALA A 366 4.17 -18.02 6.57
CA ALA A 366 3.35 -19.00 7.29
C ALA A 366 2.70 -20.03 6.33
N ALA A 367 2.24 -19.58 5.16
CA ALA A 367 1.67 -20.42 4.13
C ALA A 367 2.72 -21.12 3.23
N ARG A 368 4.01 -20.90 3.46
CA ARG A 368 5.11 -21.36 2.57
C ARG A 368 4.91 -20.88 1.11
N ALA A 369 4.41 -19.68 0.95
CA ALA A 369 4.08 -19.06 -0.32
C ALA A 369 5.19 -18.10 -0.83
N GLY A 370 6.21 -17.82 -0.01
CA GLY A 370 7.35 -16.97 -0.31
C GLY A 370 8.57 -17.35 0.52
N VAL A 371 9.70 -16.72 0.21
CA VAL A 371 10.98 -16.97 0.91
C VAL A 371 11.59 -15.65 1.36
N GLN A 372 12.03 -15.60 2.63
CA GLN A 372 12.78 -14.47 3.16
C GLN A 372 14.29 -14.77 3.10
N VAL A 373 15.08 -13.79 2.65
CA VAL A 373 16.54 -13.89 2.52
C VAL A 373 17.21 -12.70 3.21
N SER A 374 18.48 -12.86 3.62
CA SER A 374 19.24 -11.83 4.32
C SER A 374 20.45 -11.29 3.55
N SER A 375 20.72 -11.82 2.35
CA SER A 375 21.87 -11.40 1.53
C SER A 375 21.71 -11.79 0.07
N GLY A 376 22.48 -11.13 -0.82
CA GLY A 376 22.57 -11.50 -2.23
C GLY A 376 23.02 -12.95 -2.45
N THR A 377 23.97 -13.46 -1.67
CA THR A 377 24.41 -14.86 -1.76
C THR A 377 23.26 -15.83 -1.43
N GLN A 378 22.47 -15.55 -0.42
CA GLN A 378 21.33 -16.37 -0.09
C GLN A 378 20.25 -16.26 -1.17
N LEU A 379 20.00 -15.06 -1.71
CA LEU A 379 19.08 -14.82 -2.82
C LEU A 379 19.45 -15.69 -4.04
N GLY A 380 20.73 -15.67 -4.45
CA GLY A 380 21.19 -16.48 -5.58
C GLY A 380 21.01 -17.98 -5.37
N LYS A 381 21.28 -18.49 -4.17
CA LYS A 381 21.03 -19.91 -3.82
C LYS A 381 19.54 -20.26 -3.88
N VAL A 382 18.67 -19.39 -3.38
CA VAL A 382 17.22 -19.61 -3.43
C VAL A 382 16.71 -19.55 -4.87
N TRP A 383 17.22 -18.63 -5.70
CA TRP A 383 16.90 -18.62 -7.13
C TRP A 383 17.24 -19.95 -7.80
N VAL A 384 18.49 -20.42 -7.63
CA VAL A 384 18.93 -21.71 -8.18
C VAL A 384 18.02 -22.84 -7.71
N GLN A 385 17.77 -22.93 -6.41
CA GLN A 385 16.91 -23.99 -5.85
C GLN A 385 15.50 -23.98 -6.45
N LEU A 386 14.87 -22.81 -6.60
CA LEU A 386 13.52 -22.71 -7.16
C LEU A 386 13.48 -22.95 -8.68
N ILE A 387 14.57 -22.64 -9.39
CA ILE A 387 14.70 -22.90 -10.82
C ILE A 387 14.85 -24.40 -11.06
N GLU A 388 15.62 -25.11 -10.23
CA GLU A 388 15.84 -26.56 -10.35
C GLU A 388 14.66 -27.40 -9.88
N ASP A 389 13.92 -26.93 -8.87
CA ASP A 389 12.79 -27.68 -8.28
C ASP A 389 11.44 -27.06 -8.71
N ASP A 390 11.00 -27.43 -9.91
CA ASP A 390 9.72 -27.03 -10.48
C ASP A 390 8.54 -27.37 -9.56
N ALA A 391 8.56 -28.54 -8.93
CA ALA A 391 7.46 -28.97 -8.07
C ALA A 391 7.32 -28.09 -6.83
N THR A 392 8.45 -27.70 -6.22
CA THR A 392 8.44 -26.75 -5.09
C THR A 392 8.04 -25.35 -5.55
N ARG A 393 8.58 -24.87 -6.68
CA ARG A 393 8.21 -23.55 -7.24
C ARG A 393 6.72 -23.44 -7.54
N GLU A 394 6.14 -24.44 -8.19
CA GLU A 394 4.72 -24.47 -8.51
C GLU A 394 3.84 -24.56 -7.26
N ARG A 395 4.19 -25.39 -6.27
CA ARG A 395 3.46 -25.49 -5.02
C ARG A 395 3.44 -24.17 -4.27
N MET A 396 4.60 -23.52 -4.13
CA MET A 396 4.72 -22.22 -3.50
C MET A 396 3.99 -21.14 -4.29
N GLY A 397 4.09 -21.15 -5.62
CA GLY A 397 3.40 -20.22 -6.50
C GLY A 397 1.88 -20.34 -6.40
N ARG A 398 1.33 -21.56 -6.36
CA ARG A 398 -0.10 -21.77 -6.10
C ARG A 398 -0.54 -21.21 -4.75
N ALA A 399 0.23 -21.46 -3.69
CA ALA A 399 -0.06 -20.91 -2.38
C ALA A 399 -0.03 -19.37 -2.38
N ALA A 400 0.91 -18.75 -3.09
CA ALA A 400 1.01 -17.30 -3.26
C ALA A 400 -0.23 -16.74 -4.00
N TYR A 401 -0.62 -17.38 -5.09
CA TYR A 401 -1.82 -17.02 -5.86
C TYR A 401 -3.09 -17.12 -5.00
N GLU A 402 -3.26 -18.22 -4.25
CA GLU A 402 -4.42 -18.41 -3.36
C GLU A 402 -4.52 -17.31 -2.30
N ILE A 403 -3.39 -16.85 -1.73
CA ILE A 403 -3.40 -15.71 -0.81
C ILE A 403 -3.87 -14.45 -1.52
N SER A 404 -3.41 -14.19 -2.74
CA SER A 404 -3.80 -13.02 -3.51
C SER A 404 -5.29 -13.02 -3.87
N GLU A 405 -5.84 -14.16 -4.26
CA GLU A 405 -7.26 -14.29 -4.64
C GLU A 405 -8.21 -14.26 -3.44
N ARG A 406 -7.82 -14.88 -2.32
CA ARG A 406 -8.66 -14.93 -1.11
C ARG A 406 -9.03 -13.56 -0.57
N ASN A 407 -8.15 -12.59 -0.74
CA ASN A 407 -8.32 -11.22 -0.26
C ASN A 407 -8.83 -10.24 -1.34
N ARG A 408 -9.16 -10.73 -2.52
CA ARG A 408 -9.62 -9.91 -3.64
C ARG A 408 -11.04 -9.39 -3.42
N GLY A 409 -11.31 -8.16 -3.89
CA GLY A 409 -12.62 -7.53 -3.80
C GLY A 409 -12.90 -6.82 -2.48
N ALA A 410 -11.90 -6.64 -1.61
CA ALA A 410 -12.04 -5.89 -0.36
C ALA A 410 -12.49 -4.44 -0.62
N THR A 411 -11.98 -3.79 -1.67
CA THR A 411 -12.38 -2.43 -2.05
C THR A 411 -13.85 -2.37 -2.49
N GLU A 412 -14.31 -3.35 -3.27
CA GLU A 412 -15.71 -3.42 -3.72
C GLU A 412 -16.65 -3.61 -2.53
N ARG A 413 -16.38 -4.60 -1.66
CA ARG A 413 -17.19 -4.84 -0.45
C ARG A 413 -17.22 -3.60 0.46
N THR A 414 -16.07 -2.97 0.66
CA THR A 414 -15.97 -1.73 1.44
C THR A 414 -16.77 -0.59 0.80
N LEU A 415 -16.68 -0.42 -0.53
CA LEU A 415 -17.41 0.60 -1.28
C LEU A 415 -18.92 0.39 -1.21
N GLU A 416 -19.41 -0.84 -1.36
CA GLU A 416 -20.83 -1.17 -1.24
C GLU A 416 -21.42 -0.75 0.11
N ARG A 417 -20.69 -0.99 1.21
CA ARG A 417 -21.11 -0.57 2.55
C ARG A 417 -21.11 0.94 2.71
N ILE A 418 -20.11 1.61 2.18
CA ILE A 418 -20.04 3.08 2.17
C ILE A 418 -21.22 3.68 1.39
N ILE A 419 -21.56 3.12 0.22
CA ILE A 419 -22.71 3.54 -0.58
C ILE A 419 -24.00 3.38 0.22
N ALA A 420 -24.21 2.25 0.89
CA ALA A 420 -25.39 2.00 1.69
C ALA A 420 -25.55 3.05 2.83
N ILE A 421 -24.47 3.39 3.51
CA ILE A 421 -24.47 4.39 4.58
C ILE A 421 -24.79 5.80 4.03
N LEU A 422 -24.18 6.19 2.91
CA LEU A 422 -24.45 7.49 2.28
C LEU A 422 -25.92 7.62 1.84
N ASN A 423 -26.51 6.54 1.30
CA ASN A 423 -27.89 6.53 0.87
C ASN A 423 -28.88 6.60 2.04
N SER A 424 -28.62 5.90 3.15
CA SER A 424 -29.46 5.94 4.34
C SER A 424 -29.43 7.32 5.02
N SER A 425 -28.27 7.97 5.07
CA SER A 425 -28.12 9.31 5.63
C SER A 425 -28.85 10.38 4.80
N SER A 426 -28.95 10.20 3.48
CA SER A 426 -29.67 11.12 2.59
C SER A 426 -31.19 11.03 2.69
N GLN A 427 -31.74 9.93 3.21
CA GLN A 427 -33.19 9.73 3.41
C GLN A 427 -33.67 10.27 4.76
N SER A 428 -32.77 10.56 5.69
CA SER A 428 -33.09 11.02 7.05
C SER A 428 -32.96 12.54 7.22
N SER A 429 -32.56 13.25 6.16
CA SER A 429 -32.42 14.72 6.10
C SER A 429 -33.54 15.36 5.32
#